data_555cb4aba06951912143bf3a56c62442
#
_entry.id   555cb4aba06951912143bf3a56c62442
#
_cell.length_a   1.000
_cell.length_b   1.000
_cell.length_c   1.000
_cell.angle_alpha   90.00
_cell.angle_beta   90.00
_cell.angle_gamma   90.00
#
_symmetry.space_group_name_H-M   'P 1'
#
loop_
_entity.id
_entity.type
_entity.pdbx_description
1 polymer ?
#
loop_
_entity_poly.entity_id
_entity_poly.type
_entity_poly.pdbx_seq_one_letter_code
_entity_poly.pdbx_strand_id
1 'polypeptide(L)'
;MRAFITVVGKDTVGILAICAKHDINITEVSQTILDDMFCMIMLADISKSTVGFVEFSEELTKYGEENNLSIHAMHEDIFNSMHRI
;
A
#
# COMPACT_ATOMS: atom_id res chain seq x y z
N MET A 1 -6.57 13.23 0.69
CA MET A 1 -6.28 12.32 -0.43
C MET A 1 -5.86 10.96 0.11
N ARG A 2 -6.44 9.90 -0.42
CA ARG A 2 -6.21 8.55 0.07
C ARG A 2 -5.71 7.64 -1.04
N ALA A 3 -4.99 6.60 -0.66
CA ALA A 3 -4.52 5.59 -1.58
C ALA A 3 -4.81 4.21 -1.01
N PHE A 4 -5.15 3.28 -1.89
CA PHE A 4 -5.29 1.87 -1.53
C PHE A 4 -3.98 1.17 -1.83
N ILE A 5 -3.46 0.45 -0.86
CA ILE A 5 -2.23 -0.30 -1.00
C ILE A 5 -2.53 -1.78 -0.78
N THR A 6 -2.25 -2.58 -1.79
CA THR A 6 -2.47 -4.02 -1.74
C THR A 6 -1.12 -4.73 -1.68
N VAL A 7 -0.95 -5.60 -0.70
CA VAL A 7 0.31 -6.34 -0.50
C VAL A 7 0.01 -7.82 -0.42
N VAL A 8 0.74 -8.61 -1.20
CA VAL A 8 0.66 -10.07 -1.14
C VAL A 8 2.07 -10.61 -0.94
N GLY A 9 2.26 -11.40 0.11
CA GLY A 9 3.57 -11.96 0.41
C GLY A 9 3.63 -12.57 1.80
N LYS A 10 4.83 -12.96 2.22
CA LYS A 10 5.02 -13.64 3.49
C LYS A 10 5.33 -12.71 4.66
N ASP A 11 5.82 -11.51 4.38
CA ASP A 11 6.17 -10.54 5.42
C ASP A 11 5.76 -9.13 4.98
N THR A 12 4.84 -8.53 5.71
CA THR A 12 4.29 -7.22 5.37
C THR A 12 4.73 -6.11 6.33
N VAL A 13 5.58 -6.40 7.30
CA VAL A 13 5.95 -5.45 8.35
C VAL A 13 6.69 -4.22 7.79
N GLY A 14 7.57 -4.43 6.83
CA GLY A 14 8.36 -3.34 6.25
C GLY A 14 7.53 -2.27 5.56
N ILE A 15 6.33 -2.62 5.09
CA ILE A 15 5.44 -1.66 4.43
C ILE A 15 5.01 -0.57 5.42
N LEU A 16 4.68 -0.96 6.64
CA LEU A 16 4.27 0.00 7.67
C LEU A 16 5.40 0.96 8.01
N ALA A 17 6.64 0.47 8.01
CA ALA A 17 7.80 1.31 8.26
C ALA A 17 7.99 2.36 7.15
N ILE A 18 7.78 1.99 5.90
CA ILE A 18 7.86 2.91 4.78
C ILE A 18 6.78 4.00 4.91
N CYS A 19 5.57 3.62 5.26
CA CYS A 19 4.50 4.59 5.47
C CYS A 19 4.83 5.57 6.59
N ALA A 20 5.36 5.07 7.71
CA ALA A 20 5.73 5.91 8.84
C ALA A 20 6.86 6.89 8.48
N LYS A 21 7.82 6.44 7.68
CA LYS A 21 8.94 7.26 7.23
C LYS A 21 8.47 8.50 6.46
N HIS A 22 7.37 8.39 5.72
CA HIS A 22 6.86 9.48 4.89
C HIS A 22 5.65 10.19 5.50
N ASP A 23 5.37 9.98 6.78
CA ASP A 23 4.24 10.58 7.48
C ASP A 23 2.89 10.23 6.84
N ILE A 24 2.79 9.02 6.33
CA ILE A 24 1.56 8.52 5.74
C ILE A 24 0.75 7.84 6.84
N ASN A 25 -0.49 8.28 7.00
CA ASN A 25 -1.37 7.77 8.03
C ASN A 25 -2.20 6.60 7.50
N ILE A 26 -2.06 5.44 8.13
CA ILE A 26 -2.87 4.28 7.78
C ILE A 26 -4.19 4.37 8.52
N THR A 27 -5.29 4.50 7.79
CA THR A 27 -6.62 4.66 8.37
C THR A 27 -7.35 3.34 8.55
N GLU A 28 -7.11 2.39 7.66
CA GLU A 28 -7.74 1.08 7.73
C GLU A 28 -6.80 0.01 7.19
N VAL A 29 -6.84 -1.16 7.80
CA VAL A 29 -6.08 -2.33 7.35
C VAL A 29 -7.00 -3.53 7.38
N SER A 30 -7.04 -4.27 6.28
CA SER A 30 -7.72 -5.56 6.21
C SER A 30 -6.70 -6.61 5.80
N GLN A 31 -6.64 -7.70 6.55
CA GLN A 31 -5.64 -8.73 6.32
C GLN A 31 -6.28 -10.10 6.29
N THR A 32 -5.88 -10.91 5.31
CA THR A 32 -6.39 -12.26 5.13
C THR A 32 -5.21 -13.19 4.87
N ILE A 33 -5.30 -14.41 5.37
CA ILE A 33 -4.29 -15.43 5.11
C ILE A 33 -4.88 -16.43 4.12
N LEU A 34 -4.19 -16.59 2.99
CA LEU A 34 -4.56 -17.57 1.97
C LEU A 34 -3.39 -18.53 1.84
N ASP A 35 -3.61 -19.79 2.27
CA ASP A 35 -2.56 -20.78 2.33
C ASP A 35 -1.43 -20.29 3.28
N ASP A 36 -0.21 -20.10 2.78
CA ASP A 36 0.89 -19.58 3.60
C ASP A 36 1.22 -18.12 3.26
N MET A 37 0.35 -17.44 2.52
CA MET A 37 0.58 -16.07 2.10
C MET A 37 -0.38 -15.10 2.76
N PHE A 38 0.15 -13.93 3.11
CA PHE A 38 -0.67 -12.83 3.61
C PHE A 38 -1.13 -11.96 2.44
N CYS A 39 -2.42 -11.63 2.47
CA CYS A 39 -3.00 -10.64 1.56
C CYS A 39 -3.45 -9.47 2.42
N MET A 40 -2.89 -8.30 2.21
CA MET A 40 -3.20 -7.12 3.02
C MET A 40 -3.64 -5.99 2.13
N ILE A 41 -4.74 -5.34 2.53
CA ILE A 41 -5.24 -4.14 1.86
C ILE A 41 -5.24 -3.03 2.89
N MET A 42 -4.56 -1.93 2.57
CA MET A 42 -4.51 -0.77 3.45
C MET A 42 -5.12 0.44 2.78
N LEU A 43 -5.82 1.24 3.56
CA LEU A 43 -6.26 2.55 3.13
C LEU A 43 -5.40 3.57 3.85
N ALA A 44 -4.66 4.36 3.09
CA ALA A 44 -3.69 5.30 3.62
C ALA A 44 -4.04 6.73 3.22
N ASP A 45 -3.94 7.65 4.17
CA ASP A 45 -4.10 9.07 3.89
C ASP A 45 -2.73 9.66 3.59
N ILE A 46 -2.54 10.10 2.35
CA ILE A 46 -1.26 10.65 1.88
C ILE A 46 -1.24 12.17 1.84
N SER A 47 -2.25 12.84 2.43
CA SER A 47 -2.34 14.31 2.44
C SER A 47 -1.12 14.97 3.05
N LYS A 48 -0.55 14.34 4.05
CA LYS A 48 0.61 14.88 4.79
C LYS A 48 1.91 14.19 4.44
N SER A 49 1.92 13.40 3.38
CA SER A 49 3.10 12.68 2.96
C SER A 49 4.23 13.65 2.59
N THR A 50 5.45 13.28 2.96
CA THR A 50 6.65 14.05 2.61
C THR A 50 7.06 13.87 1.15
N VAL A 51 6.47 12.89 0.46
CA VAL A 51 6.74 12.62 -0.96
C VAL A 51 5.42 12.54 -1.73
N GLY A 52 5.48 12.72 -3.03
CA GLY A 52 4.31 12.58 -3.89
C GLY A 52 3.89 11.13 -4.05
N PHE A 53 2.67 10.93 -4.53
CA PHE A 53 2.12 9.58 -4.71
C PHE A 53 2.99 8.72 -5.62
N VAL A 54 3.49 9.28 -6.72
CA VAL A 54 4.30 8.52 -7.68
C VAL A 54 5.59 8.03 -7.04
N GLU A 55 6.28 8.90 -6.30
CA GLU A 55 7.51 8.52 -5.60
C GLU A 55 7.25 7.45 -4.55
N PHE A 56 6.17 7.59 -3.80
CA PHE A 56 5.77 6.61 -2.80
C PHE A 56 5.47 5.27 -3.45
N SER A 57 4.72 5.27 -4.54
CA SER A 57 4.36 4.05 -5.28
C SER A 57 5.61 3.35 -5.82
N GLU A 58 6.57 4.11 -6.35
CA GLU A 58 7.82 3.55 -6.85
C GLU A 58 8.66 2.93 -5.73
N GLU A 59 8.70 3.57 -4.57
CA GLU A 59 9.43 3.03 -3.42
C GLU A 59 8.81 1.71 -2.95
N LEU A 60 7.49 1.64 -2.91
CA LEU A 60 6.79 0.40 -2.54
C LEU A 60 7.07 -0.72 -3.55
N THR A 61 7.03 -0.39 -4.84
CA THR A 61 7.30 -1.37 -5.89
C THR A 61 8.72 -1.92 -5.77
N LYS A 62 9.67 -1.05 -5.56
CA LYS A 62 11.06 -1.45 -5.38
C LYS A 62 11.24 -2.33 -4.15
N TYR A 63 10.63 -1.95 -3.05
CA TYR A 63 10.67 -2.74 -1.83
C TYR A 63 10.07 -4.13 -2.08
N GLY A 64 8.97 -4.20 -2.80
CA GLY A 64 8.33 -5.47 -3.14
C GLY A 64 9.24 -6.38 -3.96
N GLU A 65 9.90 -5.82 -4.95
CA GLU A 65 10.84 -6.58 -5.79
C GLU A 65 12.01 -7.13 -4.97
N GLU A 66 12.54 -6.33 -4.06
CA GLU A 66 13.67 -6.73 -3.21
C GLU A 66 13.30 -7.80 -2.19
N ASN A 67 12.02 -7.87 -1.79
CA ASN A 67 11.57 -8.73 -0.71
C ASN A 67 10.57 -9.81 -1.15
N ASN A 68 10.43 -10.00 -2.45
CA ASN A 68 9.51 -11.00 -3.03
C ASN A 68 8.06 -10.78 -2.59
N LEU A 69 7.64 -9.52 -2.57
CA LEU A 69 6.27 -9.13 -2.29
C LEU A 69 5.64 -8.54 -3.54
N SER A 70 4.36 -8.79 -3.72
CA SER A 70 3.58 -8.12 -4.77
C SER A 70 2.86 -6.95 -4.13
N ILE A 71 3.25 -5.74 -4.48
CA ILE A 71 2.71 -4.51 -3.88
C ILE A 71 2.14 -3.64 -4.98
N HIS A 72 0.90 -3.21 -4.78
CA HIS A 72 0.25 -2.27 -5.69
C HIS A 72 -0.33 -1.12 -4.90
N ALA A 73 -0.03 0.10 -5.34
CA ALA A 73 -0.60 1.30 -4.74
C ALA A 73 -1.50 1.95 -5.78
N MET A 74 -2.71 2.30 -5.39
CA MET A 74 -3.70 2.89 -6.29
C MET A 74 -4.33 4.11 -5.64
N HIS A 75 -4.33 5.22 -6.37
CA HIS A 75 -4.98 6.44 -5.91
C HIS A 75 -6.48 6.18 -5.77
N GLU A 76 -7.10 6.77 -4.75
CA GLU A 76 -8.51 6.61 -4.46
C GLU A 76 -9.40 6.89 -5.66
N ASP A 77 -9.10 7.92 -6.42
CA ASP A 77 -9.92 8.30 -7.58
C ASP A 77 -9.91 7.20 -8.66
N ILE A 78 -8.78 6.57 -8.87
CA ILE A 78 -8.66 5.47 -9.83
C ILE A 78 -9.43 4.25 -9.33
N PHE A 79 -9.30 3.94 -8.05
CA PHE A 79 -10.02 2.83 -7.45
C PHE A 79 -11.53 3.00 -7.59
N ASN A 80 -12.03 4.19 -7.27
CA ASN A 80 -13.47 4.49 -7.38
C ASN A 80 -13.96 4.39 -8.81
N SER A 81 -13.15 4.83 -9.76
CA SER A 81 -13.46 4.72 -11.19
C SER A 81 -13.63 3.28 -11.64
N MET A 82 -12.76 2.39 -11.15
CA MET A 82 -12.77 0.97 -11.52
C MET A 82 -13.95 0.23 -10.92
N HIS A 83 -14.47 0.68 -9.78
CA HIS A 83 -15.57 0.03 -9.07
C HIS A 83 -16.91 0.72 -9.29
N ARG A 84 -16.98 1.58 -10.28
CA ARG A 84 -18.20 2.29 -10.63
C ARG A 84 -19.10 1.39 -11.47
N ILE A 85 -20.31 1.29 -11.04
CA ILE A 85 -21.33 0.51 -11.76
C ILE A 85 -22.19 1.42 -12.59
#